data_fd4474fa91f79e1956b3ff3625512f0c
#
_entry.id   fd4474fa91f79e1956b3ff3625512f0c
#
_cell.length_a   1.000
_cell.length_b   1.000
_cell.length_c   1.000
_cell.angle_alpha   90.00
_cell.angle_beta   90.00
_cell.angle_gamma   90.00
#
_symmetry.space_group_name_H-M   'P 1'
#
loop_
_entity.id
_entity.type
_entity.pdbx_description
1 polymer ?
#
loop_
_entity_poly.entity_id
_entity_poly.type
_entity_poly.pdbx_seq_one_letter_code
_entity_poly.pdbx_strand_id
1 'polypeptide(L)'
;MEAVDRSALTLQRFHKSAFDCLLFMQRTYRKGGITIMGSSVILPKQLPVMPLPGAVLFPHALLPLYIFEPRYRQMLQHALQHHRMFCVTLIKPSCPAWHAPEDFFQLATVGLIRACVGRGDGTSNLILQGLQRVRFASFKQETPFPIAKIDVVESRDATTVETEALGAKVLELYSNLKSNGRQLPAKIDRYLAELRDLEMLADLIASTFVNDPLRRQRVLEEHSLNQRLRFLIRYLHDEIGNAAA
;
A
#
# COMPACT_ATOMS: atom_id res chain seq x y z
N MET A 1 11.98 -20.49 21.05
CA MET A 1 12.79 -19.47 20.38
C MET A 1 12.84 -19.78 18.88
N GLU A 2 11.67 -19.96 18.23
CA GLU A 2 11.54 -20.39 16.81
C GLU A 2 10.36 -19.73 16.05
N ALA A 3 9.71 -18.71 16.62
CA ALA A 3 8.52 -18.11 16.02
C ALA A 3 8.80 -16.85 15.15
N VAL A 4 10.03 -16.32 15.17
CA VAL A 4 10.36 -15.02 14.54
C VAL A 4 10.72 -15.16 13.07
N ASP A 5 11.12 -16.33 12.60
CA ASP A 5 11.68 -16.50 11.23
C ASP A 5 10.62 -16.82 10.15
N ARG A 6 9.41 -17.24 10.55
CA ARG A 6 8.36 -17.57 9.57
C ARG A 6 7.66 -16.35 8.94
N SER A 7 7.66 -15.20 9.62
CA SER A 7 7.03 -13.98 9.10
C SER A 7 7.84 -13.31 8.00
N ALA A 8 9.17 -13.28 8.12
CA ALA A 8 10.08 -12.70 7.14
C ALA A 8 10.14 -13.55 5.85
N LEU A 9 10.14 -14.88 5.96
CA LEU A 9 10.11 -15.80 4.81
C LEU A 9 8.78 -15.75 4.03
N THR A 10 7.68 -15.44 4.72
CA THR A 10 6.37 -15.27 4.08
C THR A 10 6.32 -13.99 3.25
N LEU A 11 6.89 -12.88 3.74
CA LEU A 11 6.96 -11.62 3.01
C LEU A 11 7.88 -11.69 1.77
N GLN A 12 9.01 -12.41 1.82
CA GLN A 12 9.90 -12.58 0.65
C GLN A 12 9.27 -13.40 -0.49
N ARG A 13 8.42 -14.38 -0.21
CA ARG A 13 7.65 -15.09 -1.23
C ARG A 13 6.58 -14.21 -1.89
N PHE A 14 6.13 -13.14 -1.23
CA PHE A 14 5.11 -12.22 -1.75
C PHE A 14 5.65 -11.11 -2.66
N HIS A 15 6.95 -10.82 -2.68
CA HIS A 15 7.51 -9.89 -3.68
C HIS A 15 7.28 -10.34 -5.13
N LYS A 16 7.30 -11.66 -5.38
CA LYS A 16 6.96 -12.22 -6.70
C LYS A 16 5.46 -12.10 -7.01
N SER A 17 4.60 -12.05 -5.98
CA SER A 17 3.14 -11.92 -6.09
C SER A 17 2.66 -10.49 -6.31
N ALA A 18 3.43 -9.46 -5.96
CA ALA A 18 3.09 -8.06 -6.26
C ALA A 18 3.07 -7.84 -7.78
N PHE A 19 3.94 -8.55 -8.54
CA PHE A 19 3.94 -8.55 -10.00
C PHE A 19 2.69 -9.19 -10.60
N ASP A 20 2.21 -10.31 -10.03
CA ASP A 20 0.98 -10.96 -10.47
C ASP A 20 -0.27 -10.13 -10.15
N CYS A 21 -0.24 -9.34 -9.07
CA CYS A 21 -1.30 -8.41 -8.70
C CYS A 21 -1.44 -7.23 -9.67
N LEU A 22 -0.33 -6.68 -10.16
CA LEU A 22 -0.36 -5.62 -11.18
C LEU A 22 -0.93 -6.15 -12.53
N LEU A 23 -0.64 -7.40 -12.88
CA LEU A 23 -1.26 -8.08 -14.03
C LEU A 23 -2.76 -8.29 -13.85
N PHE A 24 -3.22 -8.55 -12.62
CA PHE A 24 -4.64 -8.66 -12.29
C PHE A 24 -5.37 -7.32 -12.44
N MET A 25 -4.75 -6.19 -12.07
CA MET A 25 -5.31 -4.85 -12.29
C MET A 25 -5.69 -4.62 -13.76
N GLN A 26 -4.84 -5.02 -14.71
CA GLN A 26 -5.11 -4.82 -16.14
C GLN A 26 -6.26 -5.69 -16.68
N ARG A 27 -6.45 -6.89 -16.13
CA ARG A 27 -7.60 -7.75 -16.53
C ARG A 27 -8.93 -7.17 -16.04
N THR A 28 -8.95 -6.53 -14.88
CA THR A 28 -10.17 -5.91 -14.33
C THR A 28 -10.50 -4.58 -15.02
N TYR A 29 -9.49 -3.83 -15.46
CA TYR A 29 -9.67 -2.59 -16.21
C TYR A 29 -10.20 -2.79 -17.64
N ARG A 30 -9.97 -3.96 -18.26
CA ARG A 30 -10.38 -4.24 -19.65
C ARG A 30 -11.72 -4.94 -19.82
N LYS A 31 -12.29 -5.57 -18.80
CA LYS A 31 -13.50 -6.44 -18.94
C LYS A 31 -14.80 -5.90 -18.35
N GLY A 32 -14.84 -4.72 -17.86
CA GLY A 32 -16.06 -4.12 -17.37
C GLY A 32 -15.75 -2.73 -16.97
N GLY A 33 -16.18 -1.79 -17.77
CA GLY A 33 -16.04 -0.38 -17.49
C GLY A 33 -16.50 -0.02 -16.08
N ILE A 34 -15.58 -0.06 -15.12
CA ILE A 34 -15.68 0.77 -13.95
C ILE A 34 -14.75 1.94 -14.28
N THR A 35 -15.24 2.79 -15.14
CA THR A 35 -14.90 4.20 -15.15
C THR A 35 -15.26 4.72 -13.79
N ILE A 36 -14.29 4.80 -12.87
CA ILE A 36 -14.42 5.64 -11.68
C ILE A 36 -14.16 7.07 -12.18
N MET A 37 -14.99 7.53 -13.09
CA MET A 37 -15.18 8.94 -13.34
C MET A 37 -16.15 9.41 -12.26
N GLY A 38 -15.65 10.16 -11.27
CA GLY A 38 -16.47 11.09 -10.51
C GLY A 38 -17.35 10.51 -9.38
N SER A 39 -17.26 9.26 -8.99
CA SER A 39 -17.91 8.81 -7.76
C SER A 39 -16.90 8.73 -6.62
N SER A 40 -16.94 9.73 -5.75
CA SER A 40 -16.26 9.68 -4.47
C SER A 40 -16.71 8.42 -3.72
N VAL A 41 -15.77 7.52 -3.45
CA VAL A 41 -16.07 6.36 -2.61
C VAL A 41 -16.39 6.89 -1.22
N ILE A 42 -17.64 6.73 -0.78
CA ILE A 42 -18.04 7.12 0.57
C ILE A 42 -17.39 6.15 1.54
N LEU A 43 -16.40 6.63 2.28
CA LEU A 43 -15.73 5.85 3.30
C LEU A 43 -16.57 5.80 4.57
N PRO A 44 -16.68 4.64 5.22
CA PRO A 44 -17.28 4.55 6.55
C PRO A 44 -16.49 5.38 7.56
N LYS A 45 -17.18 5.97 8.52
CA LYS A 45 -16.54 6.78 9.59
C LYS A 45 -15.64 5.96 10.51
N GLN A 46 -15.81 4.63 10.50
CA GLN A 46 -15.06 3.70 11.36
C GLN A 46 -14.75 2.46 10.58
N LEU A 47 -13.51 2.00 10.71
CA LEU A 47 -13.02 0.80 10.03
C LEU A 47 -12.13 -0.04 10.95
N PRO A 48 -12.11 -1.37 10.76
CA PRO A 48 -11.10 -2.23 11.35
C PRO A 48 -9.69 -1.79 10.92
N VAL A 49 -8.72 -2.01 11.78
CA VAL A 49 -7.31 -1.68 11.52
C VAL A 49 -6.48 -2.95 11.61
N MET A 50 -5.62 -3.15 10.61
CA MET A 50 -4.63 -4.22 10.56
C MET A 50 -3.23 -3.62 10.66
N PRO A 51 -2.61 -3.59 11.83
CA PRO A 51 -1.20 -3.26 11.97
C PRO A 51 -0.34 -4.41 11.44
N LEU A 52 0.60 -4.10 10.55
CA LEU A 52 1.48 -5.09 9.93
C LEU A 52 2.94 -4.70 10.09
N PRO A 53 3.84 -5.67 10.37
CA PRO A 53 5.27 -5.42 10.33
C PRO A 53 5.73 -5.30 8.87
N GLY A 54 6.50 -4.26 8.56
CA GLY A 54 7.17 -4.11 7.26
C GLY A 54 6.29 -3.85 6.04
N ALA A 55 4.96 -3.75 6.20
CA ALA A 55 4.03 -3.53 5.09
C ALA A 55 3.37 -2.15 5.17
N VAL A 56 3.43 -1.40 4.07
CA VAL A 56 2.74 -0.12 3.88
C VAL A 56 1.87 -0.23 2.64
N LEU A 57 0.58 0.03 2.79
CA LEU A 57 -0.36 0.10 1.68
C LEU A 57 -0.44 1.54 1.18
N PHE A 58 -0.33 1.72 -0.13
CA PHE A 58 -0.55 3.01 -0.78
C PHE A 58 -1.90 3.04 -1.49
N PRO A 59 -2.53 4.22 -1.66
CA PRO A 59 -3.64 4.37 -2.61
C PRO A 59 -3.26 3.79 -3.97
N HIS A 60 -4.24 3.24 -4.67
CA HIS A 60 -4.10 2.58 -5.97
C HIS A 60 -3.27 1.29 -5.99
N ALA A 61 -2.42 1.03 -4.99
CA ALA A 61 -1.61 -0.18 -4.91
C ALA A 61 -2.44 -1.40 -4.50
N LEU A 62 -1.95 -2.59 -4.87
CA LEU A 62 -2.51 -3.86 -4.41
C LEU A 62 -1.59 -4.50 -3.38
N LEU A 63 -2.20 -5.02 -2.31
CA LEU A 63 -1.52 -5.75 -1.25
C LEU A 63 -2.13 -7.15 -1.14
N PRO A 64 -1.42 -8.20 -1.56
CA PRO A 64 -1.83 -9.57 -1.29
C PRO A 64 -1.56 -9.88 0.20
N LEU A 65 -2.54 -10.48 0.87
CA LEU A 65 -2.44 -10.86 2.26
C LEU A 65 -2.86 -12.31 2.48
N TYR A 66 -2.16 -12.99 3.36
CA TYR A 66 -2.52 -14.30 3.89
C TYR A 66 -2.97 -14.12 5.34
N ILE A 67 -4.24 -14.42 5.60
CA ILE A 67 -4.88 -14.23 6.91
C ILE A 67 -4.92 -15.57 7.62
N PHE A 68 -4.14 -15.70 8.69
CA PHE A 68 -4.02 -16.91 9.50
C PHE A 68 -4.22 -16.66 11.00
N GLU A 69 -3.82 -15.48 11.52
CA GLU A 69 -3.95 -15.13 12.92
C GLU A 69 -5.44 -15.07 13.33
N PRO A 70 -5.85 -15.65 14.48
CA PRO A 70 -7.25 -15.68 14.92
C PRO A 70 -7.90 -14.32 14.98
N ARG A 71 -7.20 -13.28 15.47
CA ARG A 71 -7.71 -11.90 15.53
C ARG A 71 -8.00 -11.32 14.15
N TYR A 72 -7.13 -11.59 13.16
CA TYR A 72 -7.33 -11.11 11.80
C TYR A 72 -8.33 -11.94 10.99
N ARG A 73 -8.54 -13.20 11.36
CA ARG A 73 -9.65 -14.01 10.82
C ARG A 73 -10.99 -13.44 11.26
N GLN A 74 -11.14 -13.07 12.54
CA GLN A 74 -12.34 -12.40 13.05
C GLN A 74 -12.54 -11.03 12.39
N MET A 75 -11.47 -10.23 12.26
CA MET A 75 -11.50 -8.94 11.58
C MET A 75 -11.93 -9.08 10.12
N LEU A 76 -11.40 -10.08 9.39
CA LEU A 76 -11.77 -10.34 7.99
C LEU A 76 -13.26 -10.70 7.88
N GLN A 77 -13.77 -11.57 8.76
CA GLN A 77 -15.19 -11.91 8.79
C GLN A 77 -16.05 -10.67 9.03
N HIS A 78 -15.68 -9.84 10.01
CA HIS A 78 -16.34 -8.56 10.25
C HIS A 78 -16.32 -7.66 9.02
N ALA A 79 -15.17 -7.47 8.37
CA ALA A 79 -15.06 -6.63 7.19
C ALA A 79 -15.91 -7.13 6.02
N LEU A 80 -15.94 -8.45 5.77
CA LEU A 80 -16.73 -9.06 4.69
C LEU A 80 -18.25 -8.91 4.91
N GLN A 81 -18.71 -8.89 6.16
CA GLN A 81 -20.12 -8.70 6.51
C GLN A 81 -20.58 -7.24 6.41
N HIS A 82 -19.64 -6.27 6.36
CA HIS A 82 -19.97 -4.84 6.35
C HIS A 82 -19.53 -4.19 5.03
N HIS A 83 -18.45 -3.43 5.06
CA HIS A 83 -18.06 -2.58 3.93
C HIS A 83 -16.99 -3.20 3.01
N ARG A 84 -16.49 -4.40 3.34
CA ARG A 84 -15.35 -5.04 2.67
C ARG A 84 -14.08 -4.18 2.69
N MET A 85 -13.94 -3.36 3.73
CA MET A 85 -12.84 -2.41 3.89
C MET A 85 -12.21 -2.56 5.27
N PHE A 86 -10.91 -2.32 5.34
CA PHE A 86 -10.14 -2.12 6.58
C PHE A 86 -8.90 -1.30 6.30
N CYS A 87 -8.33 -0.67 7.33
CA CYS A 87 -7.10 0.10 7.22
C CYS A 87 -5.88 -0.80 7.41
N VAL A 88 -4.81 -0.54 6.66
CA VAL A 88 -3.49 -1.13 6.89
C VAL A 88 -2.55 -0.06 7.39
N THR A 89 -1.86 -0.33 8.48
CA THR A 89 -0.85 0.56 9.07
C THR A 89 0.44 -0.20 9.39
N LEU A 90 1.56 0.52 9.37
CA LEU A 90 2.87 -0.02 9.70
C LEU A 90 3.06 -0.06 11.22
N ILE A 91 3.51 -1.18 11.76
CA ILE A 91 3.99 -1.30 13.14
C ILE A 91 5.32 -0.53 13.26
N LYS A 92 5.50 0.22 14.35
CA LYS A 92 6.73 0.97 14.60
C LYS A 92 7.92 0.02 14.81
N PRO A 93 9.11 0.36 14.34
CA PRO A 93 10.29 -0.51 14.45
C PRO A 93 10.71 -0.81 15.88
N SER A 94 10.34 0.05 16.83
CA SER A 94 10.59 -0.14 18.26
C SER A 94 9.75 -1.27 18.87
N CYS A 95 8.71 -1.73 18.14
CA CYS A 95 7.74 -2.71 18.63
C CYS A 95 7.84 -4.00 17.79
N PRO A 96 8.25 -5.13 18.36
CA PRO A 96 8.29 -6.42 17.65
C PRO A 96 6.89 -6.93 17.32
N ALA A 97 5.89 -6.56 18.11
CA ALA A 97 4.46 -6.81 17.91
C ALA A 97 3.67 -5.63 18.46
N TRP A 98 2.45 -5.43 17.98
CA TRP A 98 1.59 -4.40 18.53
C TRP A 98 0.72 -4.95 19.66
N HIS A 99 0.51 -4.12 20.69
CA HIS A 99 -0.37 -4.37 21.83
C HIS A 99 -1.35 -3.22 22.05
N ALA A 100 -0.96 -2.00 21.67
CA ALA A 100 -1.73 -0.79 21.82
C ALA A 100 -1.64 0.09 20.56
N PRO A 101 -2.56 1.06 20.39
CA PRO A 101 -2.55 1.98 19.23
C PRO A 101 -1.27 2.80 19.06
N GLU A 102 -0.49 2.98 20.12
CA GLU A 102 0.77 3.71 20.11
C GLU A 102 1.90 2.92 19.42
N ASP A 103 1.75 1.61 19.26
CA ASP A 103 2.76 0.72 18.68
C ASP A 103 2.83 0.79 17.16
N PHE A 104 1.88 1.45 16.51
CA PHE A 104 1.85 1.59 15.06
C PHE A 104 1.63 3.05 14.63
N PHE A 105 1.88 3.32 13.36
CA PHE A 105 1.73 4.65 12.79
C PHE A 105 0.25 5.05 12.70
N GLN A 106 -0.03 6.34 12.97
CA GLN A 106 -1.41 6.85 12.99
C GLN A 106 -1.93 7.25 11.61
N LEU A 107 -1.05 7.35 10.62
CA LEU A 107 -1.44 7.54 9.22
C LEU A 107 -1.36 6.21 8.49
N ALA A 108 -2.43 5.87 7.81
CA ALA A 108 -2.69 4.58 7.20
C ALA A 108 -3.38 4.73 5.84
N THR A 109 -3.61 3.62 5.17
CA THR A 109 -4.45 3.58 3.96
C THR A 109 -5.64 2.65 4.17
N VAL A 110 -6.82 3.13 3.78
CA VAL A 110 -8.02 2.28 3.66
C VAL A 110 -7.84 1.35 2.47
N GLY A 111 -8.05 0.07 2.68
CA GLY A 111 -8.04 -0.95 1.65
C GLY A 111 -9.42 -1.55 1.43
N LEU A 112 -9.76 -1.81 0.15
CA LEU A 112 -10.95 -2.54 -0.27
C LEU A 112 -10.59 -3.98 -0.64
N ILE A 113 -11.27 -4.95 -0.08
CA ILE A 113 -11.11 -6.37 -0.41
C ILE A 113 -11.66 -6.63 -1.81
N ARG A 114 -10.77 -6.81 -2.80
CA ARG A 114 -11.13 -7.10 -4.19
C ARG A 114 -11.40 -8.58 -4.43
N ALA A 115 -10.60 -9.43 -3.81
CA ALA A 115 -10.76 -10.88 -3.85
C ALA A 115 -10.45 -11.47 -2.48
N CYS A 116 -11.16 -12.52 -2.13
CA CYS A 116 -10.92 -13.29 -0.91
C CYS A 116 -11.25 -14.75 -1.19
N VAL A 117 -10.29 -15.64 -0.94
CA VAL A 117 -10.44 -17.08 -1.08
C VAL A 117 -10.15 -17.73 0.26
N GLY A 118 -11.19 -18.25 0.90
CA GLY A 118 -11.08 -19.04 2.13
C GLY A 118 -10.50 -20.43 1.84
N ARG A 119 -9.79 -20.97 2.81
CA ARG A 119 -9.28 -22.34 2.82
C ARG A 119 -10.02 -23.16 3.87
N GLY A 120 -10.03 -24.48 3.70
CA GLY A 120 -10.73 -25.41 4.61
C GLY A 120 -10.19 -25.39 6.04
N ASP A 121 -8.98 -24.88 6.29
CA ASP A 121 -8.35 -24.70 7.59
C ASP A 121 -8.73 -23.39 8.31
N GLY A 122 -9.63 -22.60 7.69
CA GLY A 122 -10.10 -21.30 8.20
C GLY A 122 -9.14 -20.15 7.93
N THR A 123 -8.05 -20.35 7.20
CA THR A 123 -7.19 -19.29 6.69
C THR A 123 -7.75 -18.73 5.36
N SER A 124 -7.26 -17.57 4.93
CA SER A 124 -7.73 -16.94 3.70
C SER A 124 -6.60 -16.22 2.97
N ASN A 125 -6.62 -16.28 1.64
CA ASN A 125 -5.84 -15.39 0.80
C ASN A 125 -6.75 -14.27 0.30
N LEU A 126 -6.28 -13.02 0.37
CA LEU A 126 -7.02 -11.89 -0.16
C LEU A 126 -6.12 -10.93 -0.93
N ILE A 127 -6.75 -10.15 -1.80
CA ILE A 127 -6.14 -9.00 -2.48
C ILE A 127 -6.85 -7.75 -1.97
N LEU A 128 -6.09 -6.88 -1.35
CA LEU A 128 -6.53 -5.60 -0.85
C LEU A 128 -6.06 -4.49 -1.81
N GLN A 129 -6.98 -3.65 -2.25
CA GLN A 129 -6.65 -2.44 -3.04
C GLN A 129 -6.68 -1.22 -2.14
N GLY A 130 -5.60 -0.44 -2.10
CA GLY A 130 -5.57 0.84 -1.44
C GLY A 130 -6.50 1.86 -2.11
N LEU A 131 -7.27 2.57 -1.32
CA LEU A 131 -8.22 3.58 -1.77
C LEU A 131 -7.76 4.99 -1.41
N GLN A 132 -7.59 5.26 -0.12
CA GLN A 132 -7.43 6.61 0.41
C GLN A 132 -6.56 6.63 1.64
N ARG A 133 -5.72 7.67 1.79
CA ARG A 133 -5.00 7.99 3.01
C ARG A 133 -5.96 8.41 4.10
N VAL A 134 -5.75 7.93 5.32
CA VAL A 134 -6.55 8.29 6.49
C VAL A 134 -5.67 8.43 7.72
N ARG A 135 -6.11 9.25 8.65
CA ARG A 135 -5.55 9.37 9.99
C ARG A 135 -6.53 8.80 11.01
N PHE A 136 -6.01 8.07 11.97
CA PHE A 136 -6.83 7.60 13.08
C PHE A 136 -7.09 8.75 14.06
N ALA A 137 -8.38 9.06 14.28
CA ALA A 137 -8.80 10.11 15.21
C ALA A 137 -8.98 9.56 16.63
N SER A 138 -9.50 8.33 16.75
CA SER A 138 -9.70 7.65 18.03
C SER A 138 -9.95 6.16 17.78
N PHE A 139 -9.72 5.34 18.81
CA PHE A 139 -10.03 3.92 18.78
C PHE A 139 -11.27 3.65 19.61
N LYS A 140 -12.21 2.89 19.05
CA LYS A 140 -13.41 2.43 19.75
C LYS A 140 -13.26 1.04 20.34
N GLN A 141 -12.38 0.25 19.72
CA GLN A 141 -12.08 -1.11 20.11
C GLN A 141 -10.60 -1.34 19.88
N GLU A 142 -9.95 -2.09 20.76
CA GLU A 142 -8.54 -2.47 20.62
C GLU A 142 -8.40 -3.98 20.48
N THR A 143 -9.26 -4.74 21.11
CA THR A 143 -9.26 -6.21 21.08
C THR A 143 -10.60 -6.76 20.59
N PRO A 144 -10.67 -7.91 19.87
CA PRO A 144 -9.55 -8.75 19.42
C PRO A 144 -8.76 -8.13 18.26
N PHE A 145 -9.28 -7.09 17.61
CA PHE A 145 -8.63 -6.28 16.58
C PHE A 145 -9.05 -4.81 16.75
N PRO A 146 -8.24 -3.83 16.38
CA PRO A 146 -8.59 -2.42 16.53
C PRO A 146 -9.70 -2.00 15.56
N ILE A 147 -10.59 -1.13 16.02
CA ILE A 147 -11.55 -0.36 15.20
C ILE A 147 -11.31 1.11 15.47
N ALA A 148 -10.93 1.86 14.45
CA ALA A 148 -10.65 3.28 14.54
C ALA A 148 -11.71 4.13 13.86
N LYS A 149 -11.98 5.30 14.43
CA LYS A 149 -12.58 6.42 13.71
C LYS A 149 -11.52 7.04 12.83
N ILE A 150 -11.84 7.30 11.56
CA ILE A 150 -10.91 7.77 10.56
C ILE A 150 -11.29 9.15 10.04
N ASP A 151 -10.27 9.95 9.77
CA ASP A 151 -10.37 11.20 9.04
C ASP A 151 -9.59 11.07 7.71
N VAL A 152 -10.21 11.49 6.62
CA VAL A 152 -9.58 11.45 5.28
C VAL A 152 -8.44 12.47 5.23
N VAL A 153 -7.34 12.07 4.61
CA VAL A 153 -6.18 12.91 4.39
C VAL A 153 -6.03 13.14 2.90
N GLU A 154 -6.13 14.39 2.49
CA GLU A 154 -6.00 14.82 1.09
C GLU A 154 -4.61 15.42 0.85
N SER A 155 -4.16 15.37 -0.40
CA SER A 155 -2.99 16.10 -0.84
C SER A 155 -3.27 17.60 -0.90
N ARG A 156 -2.23 18.41 -0.65
CA ARG A 156 -2.38 19.86 -0.52
C ARG A 156 -2.00 20.63 -1.77
N ASP A 157 -1.26 20.03 -2.70
CA ASP A 157 -0.67 20.74 -3.81
C ASP A 157 -1.52 20.60 -5.10
N ALA A 158 -1.65 21.71 -5.82
CA ALA A 158 -2.05 21.66 -7.23
C ALA A 158 -0.85 21.23 -8.10
N THR A 159 -1.13 20.58 -9.23
CA THR A 159 -0.11 20.25 -10.22
C THR A 159 0.45 21.53 -10.83
N THR A 160 1.77 21.70 -10.75
CA THR A 160 2.52 22.84 -11.28
C THR A 160 3.58 22.34 -12.26
N VAL A 161 4.21 23.28 -13.00
CA VAL A 161 5.37 22.95 -13.85
C VAL A 161 6.50 22.26 -13.05
N GLU A 162 6.69 22.67 -11.80
CA GLU A 162 7.64 22.00 -10.90
C GLU A 162 7.24 20.55 -10.62
N THR A 163 5.96 20.30 -10.34
CA THR A 163 5.42 18.95 -10.10
C THR A 163 5.65 18.06 -11.32
N GLU A 164 5.40 18.59 -12.53
CA GLU A 164 5.61 17.85 -13.78
C GLU A 164 7.09 17.53 -14.00
N ALA A 165 8.00 18.47 -13.73
CA ALA A 165 9.44 18.25 -13.85
C ALA A 165 9.94 17.19 -12.84
N LEU A 166 9.45 17.23 -11.60
CA LEU A 166 9.77 16.21 -10.59
C LEU A 166 9.23 14.83 -10.99
N GLY A 167 8.00 14.76 -11.53
CA GLY A 167 7.41 13.53 -12.04
C GLY A 167 8.22 12.93 -13.20
N ALA A 168 8.64 13.76 -14.15
CA ALA A 168 9.52 13.35 -15.25
C ALA A 168 10.86 12.78 -14.74
N LYS A 169 11.45 13.39 -13.70
CA LYS A 169 12.68 12.88 -13.07
C LYS A 169 12.48 11.54 -12.38
N VAL A 170 11.35 11.33 -11.72
CA VAL A 170 10.99 10.02 -11.13
C VAL A 170 10.91 8.94 -12.21
N LEU A 171 10.28 9.24 -13.36
CA LEU A 171 10.18 8.30 -14.49
C LEU A 171 11.54 7.99 -15.11
N GLU A 172 12.44 8.98 -15.22
CA GLU A 172 13.82 8.78 -15.68
C GLU A 172 14.56 7.80 -14.76
N LEU A 173 14.52 8.04 -13.45
CA LEU A 173 15.17 7.15 -12.46
C LEU A 173 14.57 5.75 -12.44
N TYR A 174 13.27 5.64 -12.60
CA TYR A 174 12.60 4.36 -12.78
C TYR A 174 13.14 3.61 -14.00
N SER A 175 13.34 4.31 -15.13
CA SER A 175 13.91 3.72 -16.34
C SER A 175 15.35 3.21 -16.13
N ASN A 176 16.15 3.92 -15.34
CA ASN A 176 17.50 3.51 -14.95
C ASN A 176 17.49 2.25 -14.06
N LEU A 177 16.54 2.15 -13.11
CA LEU A 177 16.37 0.94 -12.29
C LEU A 177 16.05 -0.29 -13.14
N LYS A 178 15.24 -0.13 -14.19
CA LYS A 178 14.95 -1.23 -15.14
C LYS A 178 16.20 -1.72 -15.86
N SER A 179 17.03 -0.80 -16.31
CA SER A 179 18.29 -1.13 -17.01
C SER A 179 19.25 -1.92 -16.10
N ASN A 180 19.16 -1.73 -14.78
CA ASN A 180 19.94 -2.42 -13.77
C ASN A 180 19.31 -3.75 -13.28
N GLY A 181 18.41 -4.35 -14.07
CA GLY A 181 17.91 -5.72 -13.84
C GLY A 181 16.55 -5.82 -13.10
N ARG A 182 15.98 -4.72 -12.63
CA ARG A 182 14.60 -4.70 -12.08
C ARG A 182 13.56 -4.60 -13.20
N GLN A 183 13.37 -5.68 -13.94
CA GLN A 183 12.40 -5.71 -15.04
C GLN A 183 10.96 -5.85 -14.52
N LEU A 184 10.07 -4.97 -14.95
CA LEU A 184 8.63 -5.11 -14.84
C LEU A 184 8.06 -5.77 -16.11
N PRO A 185 6.92 -6.46 -16.03
CA PRO A 185 6.19 -6.87 -17.21
C PRO A 185 5.91 -5.67 -18.12
N ALA A 186 6.12 -5.83 -19.44
CA ALA A 186 6.04 -4.73 -20.42
C ALA A 186 4.73 -3.93 -20.39
N LYS A 187 3.64 -4.56 -19.93
CA LYS A 187 2.34 -3.90 -19.78
C LYS A 187 2.31 -2.90 -18.62
N ILE A 188 2.98 -3.23 -17.52
CA ILE A 188 3.07 -2.35 -16.34
C ILE A 188 3.95 -1.17 -16.66
N ASP A 189 5.06 -1.43 -17.33
CA ASP A 189 5.99 -0.43 -17.79
C ASP A 189 5.30 0.62 -18.66
N ARG A 190 4.53 0.17 -19.66
CA ARG A 190 3.73 1.06 -20.50
C ARG A 190 2.70 1.84 -19.70
N TYR A 191 2.01 1.19 -18.76
CA TYR A 191 1.03 1.85 -17.92
C TYR A 191 1.63 2.98 -17.09
N LEU A 192 2.77 2.74 -16.44
CA LEU A 192 3.48 3.76 -15.65
C LEU A 192 3.98 4.93 -16.54
N ALA A 193 4.47 4.63 -17.75
CA ALA A 193 4.95 5.64 -18.69
C ALA A 193 3.81 6.52 -19.25
N GLU A 194 2.59 5.98 -19.38
CA GLU A 194 1.42 6.68 -19.89
C GLU A 194 0.61 7.40 -18.78
N LEU A 195 0.99 7.20 -17.51
CA LEU A 195 0.25 7.72 -16.36
C LEU A 195 0.44 9.24 -16.22
N ARG A 196 -0.66 9.99 -16.34
CA ARG A 196 -0.66 11.45 -16.20
C ARG A 196 -0.92 11.94 -14.79
N ASP A 197 -1.54 11.11 -13.98
CA ASP A 197 -1.79 11.39 -12.56
C ASP A 197 -0.51 11.19 -11.75
N LEU A 198 0.13 12.30 -11.36
CA LEU A 198 1.40 12.28 -10.64
C LEU A 198 1.26 11.81 -9.19
N GLU A 199 0.08 11.91 -8.57
CA GLU A 199 -0.18 11.31 -7.27
C GLU A 199 -0.18 9.80 -7.35
N MET A 200 -0.95 9.26 -8.31
CA MET A 200 -0.99 7.83 -8.57
C MET A 200 0.40 7.30 -8.96
N LEU A 201 1.14 8.04 -9.79
CA LEU A 201 2.53 7.70 -10.14
C LEU A 201 3.41 7.59 -8.89
N ALA A 202 3.37 8.61 -8.03
CA ALA A 202 4.17 8.63 -6.80
C ALA A 202 3.83 7.44 -5.89
N ASP A 203 2.56 7.13 -5.71
CA ASP A 203 2.10 6.04 -4.86
C ASP A 203 2.51 4.66 -5.41
N LEU A 204 2.35 4.43 -6.70
CA LEU A 204 2.74 3.17 -7.34
C LEU A 204 4.26 2.97 -7.34
N ILE A 205 5.04 4.01 -7.62
CA ILE A 205 6.51 3.97 -7.56
C ILE A 205 6.97 3.70 -6.13
N ALA A 206 6.42 4.41 -5.12
CA ALA A 206 6.75 4.18 -3.71
C ALA A 206 6.48 2.73 -3.29
N SER A 207 5.29 2.21 -3.63
CA SER A 207 4.89 0.86 -3.24
C SER A 207 5.73 -0.24 -3.89
N THR A 208 6.26 0.01 -5.09
CA THR A 208 6.93 -1.02 -5.91
C THR A 208 8.45 -1.00 -5.78
N PHE A 209 9.06 0.19 -5.68
CA PHE A 209 10.51 0.36 -5.82
C PHE A 209 11.23 0.80 -4.55
N VAL A 210 10.54 1.40 -3.58
CA VAL A 210 11.14 1.73 -2.30
C VAL A 210 11.08 0.48 -1.40
N ASN A 211 12.23 -0.10 -1.02
CA ASN A 211 12.27 -1.34 -0.24
C ASN A 211 12.05 -1.11 1.26
N ASP A 212 12.60 -0.02 1.81
CA ASP A 212 12.54 0.29 3.24
C ASP A 212 11.12 0.70 3.66
N PRO A 213 10.49 -0.02 4.62
CA PRO A 213 9.15 0.29 5.09
C PRO A 213 9.01 1.68 5.73
N LEU A 214 10.05 2.18 6.40
CA LEU A 214 10.03 3.51 7.02
C LEU A 214 10.09 4.61 5.97
N ARG A 215 10.89 4.41 4.91
CA ARG A 215 10.89 5.32 3.76
C ARG A 215 9.53 5.33 3.06
N ARG A 216 8.89 4.16 2.89
CA ARG A 216 7.51 4.08 2.39
C ARG A 216 6.55 4.83 3.29
N GLN A 217 6.58 4.60 4.60
CA GLN A 217 5.72 5.29 5.56
C GLN A 217 5.91 6.81 5.49
N ARG A 218 7.15 7.28 5.38
CA ARG A 218 7.44 8.70 5.22
C ARG A 218 6.84 9.31 3.95
N VAL A 219 6.88 8.59 2.82
CA VAL A 219 6.21 9.03 1.58
C VAL A 219 4.69 9.03 1.77
N LEU A 220 4.13 8.02 2.47
CA LEU A 220 2.70 7.95 2.73
C LEU A 220 2.22 9.11 3.60
N GLU A 221 3.01 9.51 4.61
CA GLU A 221 2.68 10.58 5.56
C GLU A 221 2.82 11.99 4.97
N GLU A 222 3.58 12.15 3.89
CA GLU A 222 3.79 13.45 3.28
C GLU A 222 2.57 13.93 2.51
N HIS A 223 2.06 15.11 2.86
CA HIS A 223 0.87 15.71 2.24
C HIS A 223 1.18 16.44 0.93
N SER A 224 2.41 16.97 0.80
CA SER A 224 2.84 17.67 -0.40
C SER A 224 3.29 16.68 -1.48
N LEU A 225 2.66 16.73 -2.65
CA LEU A 225 3.04 15.91 -3.79
C LEU A 225 4.48 16.20 -4.24
N ASN A 226 4.87 17.48 -4.26
CA ASN A 226 6.24 17.87 -4.61
C ASN A 226 7.27 17.26 -3.64
N GLN A 227 6.99 17.25 -2.34
CA GLN A 227 7.90 16.62 -1.36
C GLN A 227 7.91 15.10 -1.51
N ARG A 228 6.77 14.45 -1.77
CA ARG A 228 6.73 13.01 -2.07
C ARG A 228 7.62 12.66 -3.26
N LEU A 229 7.51 13.41 -4.35
CA LEU A 229 8.34 13.21 -5.55
C LEU A 229 9.83 13.42 -5.26
N ARG A 230 10.19 14.42 -4.46
CA ARG A 230 11.59 14.64 -4.02
C ARG A 230 12.11 13.50 -3.14
N PHE A 231 11.30 12.95 -2.23
CA PHE A 231 11.67 11.75 -1.48
C PHE A 231 11.90 10.57 -2.40
N LEU A 232 11.01 10.35 -3.37
CA LEU A 232 11.17 9.28 -4.34
C LEU A 232 12.44 9.42 -5.17
N ILE A 233 12.75 10.61 -5.68
CA ILE A 233 14.01 10.86 -6.40
C ILE A 233 15.21 10.42 -5.57
N ARG A 234 15.27 10.82 -4.29
CA ARG A 234 16.36 10.43 -3.39
C ARG A 234 16.39 8.92 -3.18
N TYR A 235 15.26 8.31 -2.86
CA TYR A 235 15.20 6.88 -2.54
C TYR A 235 15.50 6.00 -3.75
N LEU A 236 15.06 6.40 -4.95
CA LEU A 236 15.37 5.69 -6.18
C LEU A 236 16.86 5.79 -6.53
N HIS A 237 17.54 6.91 -6.27
CA HIS A 237 18.99 7.03 -6.39
C HIS A 237 19.71 6.05 -5.48
N ASP A 238 19.29 5.96 -4.21
CA ASP A 238 19.86 4.99 -3.25
C ASP A 238 19.66 3.54 -3.74
N GLU A 239 18.45 3.22 -4.24
CA GLU A 239 18.15 1.88 -4.78
C GLU A 239 18.99 1.53 -6.03
N ILE A 240 19.25 2.52 -6.89
CA ILE A 240 20.16 2.36 -8.05
C ILE A 240 21.59 2.07 -7.59
N GLY A 241 22.10 2.84 -6.62
CA GLY A 241 23.42 2.64 -6.05
C GLY A 241 23.60 1.25 -5.42
N ASN A 242 22.59 0.80 -4.66
CA ASN A 242 22.61 -0.52 -4.03
C ASN A 242 22.47 -1.69 -5.02
N ALA A 243 21.90 -1.47 -6.19
CA ALA A 243 21.79 -2.49 -7.24
C ALA A 243 23.07 -2.64 -8.08
N ALA A 244 23.95 -1.64 -8.03
CA ALA A 244 25.23 -1.63 -8.76
C ALA A 244 26.42 -2.14 -7.91
N ALA A 245 26.22 -2.32 -6.60
CA ALA A 245 27.22 -2.84 -5.66
C ALA A 245 27.03 -4.34 -5.43
#